data_0bfad75bbd116def8c91c879ea065453
#
_entry.id   0bfad75bbd116def8c91c879ea065453
#
_cell.length_a   1.000
_cell.length_b   1.000
_cell.length_c   1.000
_cell.angle_alpha   90.00
_cell.angle_beta   90.00
_cell.angle_gamma   90.00
#
_symmetry.space_group_name_H-M   'P 1'
#
loop_
_entity.id
_entity.type
_entity.pdbx_description
1 polymer ?
#
loop_
_entity_poly.entity_id
_entity_poly.type
_entity_poly.pdbx_seq_one_letter_code
_entity_poly.pdbx_strand_id
1 'polypeptide(L)'
;MIQRLLTLLLFSACSITSSAAWDPMQESRDPDTGASKKTMIALKAFRAIPELKAFFEQANGFALFHNVAKGGIGIGGASGKGEVFQSGQVLGSASLKQISFGFQFGGQAFREIIFFKEKQDTDRFTEGHFEFGAQASAVLIKQGVSVETAYSNGVAVFTMAKGGLMYEASIGGQKFSFKPYD
;
A
#
# COMPACT_ATOMS: atom_id res chain seq x y z
N MET A 1 -25.25 -53.11 57.88
CA MET A 1 -24.84 -53.27 56.50
C MET A 1 -25.27 -52.02 55.75
N ILE A 2 -24.35 -51.11 55.52
CA ILE A 2 -24.64 -49.80 54.97
C ILE A 2 -23.96 -49.75 53.61
N GLN A 3 -24.76 -49.70 52.56
CA GLN A 3 -24.33 -49.64 51.19
C GLN A 3 -24.09 -48.19 50.78
N ARG A 4 -22.84 -47.84 50.52
CA ARG A 4 -22.48 -46.47 50.09
C ARG A 4 -22.69 -46.37 48.59
N LEU A 5 -23.62 -45.52 48.16
CA LEU A 5 -23.88 -45.15 46.78
C LEU A 5 -22.86 -44.04 46.40
N LEU A 6 -21.98 -44.35 45.48
CA LEU A 6 -20.95 -43.40 44.94
C LEU A 6 -21.56 -42.76 43.70
N THR A 7 -22.00 -41.51 43.78
CA THR A 7 -22.51 -40.74 42.62
C THR A 7 -21.35 -40.11 41.89
N LEU A 8 -21.06 -40.60 40.71
CA LEU A 8 -20.08 -40.01 39.76
C LEU A 8 -20.71 -38.79 39.07
N LEU A 9 -20.26 -37.62 39.39
CA LEU A 9 -20.58 -36.38 38.67
C LEU A 9 -19.67 -36.29 37.42
N LEU A 10 -20.23 -36.57 36.26
CA LEU A 10 -19.62 -36.29 34.96
C LEU A 10 -19.68 -34.79 34.69
N PHE A 11 -18.59 -34.10 34.88
CA PHE A 11 -18.41 -32.73 34.36
C PHE A 11 -18.22 -32.79 32.83
N SER A 12 -19.29 -32.53 32.09
CA SER A 12 -19.21 -32.30 30.65
C SER A 12 -18.56 -30.93 30.42
N ALA A 13 -17.30 -30.93 30.01
CA ALA A 13 -16.60 -29.73 29.55
C ALA A 13 -17.21 -29.32 28.19
N CYS A 14 -18.12 -28.35 28.25
CA CYS A 14 -18.62 -27.69 27.05
C CYS A 14 -17.49 -26.85 26.46
N SER A 15 -16.79 -27.37 25.45
CA SER A 15 -15.84 -26.62 24.65
C SER A 15 -16.60 -25.54 23.88
N ILE A 16 -16.50 -24.31 24.36
CA ILE A 16 -16.99 -23.13 23.65
C ILE A 16 -16.04 -22.95 22.46
N THR A 17 -16.40 -23.51 21.31
CA THR A 17 -15.81 -23.12 20.05
C THR A 17 -16.22 -21.69 19.79
N SER A 18 -15.31 -20.75 19.99
CA SER A 18 -15.43 -19.39 19.56
C SER A 18 -15.64 -19.39 18.04
N SER A 19 -16.89 -19.32 17.61
CA SER A 19 -17.21 -19.02 16.22
C SER A 19 -16.70 -17.59 15.99
N ALA A 20 -15.61 -17.47 15.20
CA ALA A 20 -15.18 -16.18 14.71
C ALA A 20 -16.39 -15.53 14.04
N ALA A 21 -16.91 -14.46 14.65
CA ALA A 21 -18.04 -13.74 14.11
C ALA A 21 -17.63 -13.26 12.72
N TRP A 22 -18.46 -13.56 11.71
CA TRP A 22 -18.26 -13.06 10.36
C TRP A 22 -18.25 -11.54 10.39
N ASP A 23 -17.06 -10.95 10.20
CA ASP A 23 -16.86 -9.51 10.09
C ASP A 23 -16.83 -9.14 8.59
N PRO A 24 -17.90 -8.51 8.06
CA PRO A 24 -17.97 -8.10 6.66
C PRO A 24 -16.94 -7.03 6.29
N MET A 25 -16.28 -6.42 7.29
CA MET A 25 -15.23 -5.43 7.11
C MET A 25 -13.83 -6.05 7.08
N GLN A 26 -13.68 -7.33 7.41
CA GLN A 26 -12.41 -8.06 7.31
C GLN A 26 -12.14 -8.38 5.84
N GLU A 27 -11.45 -7.45 5.17
CA GLU A 27 -11.00 -7.65 3.80
C GLU A 27 -10.06 -8.88 3.76
N SER A 28 -10.40 -9.87 2.92
CA SER A 28 -9.59 -11.08 2.77
C SER A 28 -8.19 -10.70 2.30
N ARG A 29 -7.18 -11.10 3.08
CA ARG A 29 -5.76 -10.86 2.77
C ARG A 29 -5.19 -12.04 2.01
N ASP A 30 -4.20 -11.73 1.18
CA ASP A 30 -3.42 -12.72 0.47
C ASP A 30 -2.59 -13.54 1.48
N PRO A 31 -2.65 -14.88 1.46
CA PRO A 31 -1.98 -15.71 2.45
C PRO A 31 -0.45 -15.65 2.37
N ASP A 32 0.11 -15.38 1.19
CA ASP A 32 1.55 -15.40 0.97
C ASP A 32 2.20 -14.05 1.34
N THR A 33 1.52 -12.95 1.10
CA THR A 33 2.07 -11.60 1.28
C THR A 33 1.44 -10.83 2.44
N GLY A 34 0.27 -11.25 2.92
CA GLY A 34 -0.54 -10.51 3.88
C GLY A 34 -1.26 -9.29 3.29
N ALA A 35 -1.18 -9.06 1.98
CA ALA A 35 -1.76 -7.90 1.32
C ALA A 35 -3.27 -8.01 1.11
N SER A 36 -3.95 -6.86 1.07
CA SER A 36 -5.36 -6.81 0.73
C SER A 36 -5.59 -7.20 -0.75
N LYS A 37 -6.77 -7.75 -1.06
CA LYS A 37 -7.15 -8.12 -2.43
C LYS A 37 -7.03 -6.95 -3.42
N LYS A 38 -7.38 -5.75 -3.01
CA LYS A 38 -7.25 -4.55 -3.87
C LYS A 38 -5.80 -4.22 -4.17
N THR A 39 -4.93 -4.33 -3.18
CA THR A 39 -3.50 -4.14 -3.34
C THR A 39 -2.90 -5.19 -4.27
N MET A 40 -3.30 -6.46 -4.14
CA MET A 40 -2.83 -7.53 -5.03
C MET A 40 -3.23 -7.31 -6.49
N ILE A 41 -4.45 -6.83 -6.75
CA ILE A 41 -4.89 -6.47 -8.11
C ILE A 41 -4.02 -5.33 -8.67
N ALA A 42 -3.71 -4.32 -7.87
CA ALA A 42 -2.86 -3.21 -8.30
C ALA A 42 -1.41 -3.68 -8.51
N LEU A 43 -0.88 -4.50 -7.62
CA LEU A 43 0.48 -5.07 -7.72
C LEU A 43 0.64 -5.89 -9.01
N LYS A 44 -0.33 -6.74 -9.33
CA LYS A 44 -0.34 -7.51 -10.58
C LYS A 44 -0.30 -6.60 -11.81
N ALA A 45 -1.04 -5.49 -11.78
CA ALA A 45 -1.04 -4.53 -12.88
C ALA A 45 0.31 -3.84 -13.07
N PHE A 46 0.99 -3.42 -11.99
CA PHE A 46 2.33 -2.84 -12.07
C PHE A 46 3.38 -3.87 -12.49
N ARG A 47 3.32 -5.10 -11.99
CA ARG A 47 4.24 -6.19 -12.38
C ARG A 47 4.11 -6.62 -13.84
N ALA A 48 2.96 -6.35 -14.47
CA ALA A 48 2.76 -6.61 -15.90
C ALA A 48 3.49 -5.61 -16.80
N ILE A 49 4.11 -4.56 -16.26
CA ILE A 49 4.85 -3.53 -16.99
C ILE A 49 6.32 -3.95 -17.05
N PRO A 50 6.86 -4.28 -18.24
CA PRO A 50 8.23 -4.79 -18.38
C PRO A 50 9.28 -3.84 -17.83
N GLU A 51 9.10 -2.54 -17.99
CA GLU A 51 10.03 -1.49 -17.56
C GLU A 51 10.16 -1.41 -16.03
N LEU A 52 9.16 -1.88 -15.28
CA LEU A 52 9.19 -1.89 -13.83
C LEU A 52 9.84 -3.14 -13.24
N LYS A 53 10.15 -4.16 -14.06
CA LYS A 53 10.73 -5.43 -13.59
C LYS A 53 11.99 -5.20 -12.76
N ALA A 54 12.90 -4.40 -13.28
CA ALA A 54 14.17 -4.13 -12.60
C ALA A 54 13.98 -3.39 -11.26
N PHE A 55 12.97 -2.53 -11.14
CA PHE A 55 12.64 -1.87 -9.88
C PHE A 55 12.13 -2.86 -8.83
N PHE A 56 11.28 -3.80 -9.21
CA PHE A 56 10.81 -4.85 -8.31
C PHE A 56 11.93 -5.80 -7.85
N GLU A 57 12.98 -5.99 -8.66
CA GLU A 57 14.13 -6.85 -8.36
C GLU A 57 15.18 -6.16 -7.49
N GLN A 58 15.35 -4.83 -7.62
CA GLN A 58 16.46 -4.09 -7.00
C GLN A 58 16.03 -3.26 -5.79
N ALA A 59 14.76 -2.89 -5.68
CA ALA A 59 14.28 -2.07 -4.57
C ALA A 59 14.32 -2.85 -3.25
N ASN A 60 14.68 -2.18 -2.16
CA ASN A 60 14.60 -2.74 -0.82
C ASN A 60 13.15 -2.99 -0.38
N GLY A 61 12.24 -2.11 -0.81
CA GLY A 61 10.82 -2.19 -0.54
C GLY A 61 10.03 -1.25 -1.44
N PHE A 62 8.73 -1.25 -1.30
CA PHE A 62 7.84 -0.32 -2.01
C PHE A 62 6.54 -0.04 -1.25
N ALA A 63 5.99 1.16 -1.43
CA ALA A 63 4.62 1.48 -1.03
C ALA A 63 3.71 1.46 -2.25
N LEU A 64 2.56 0.79 -2.15
CA LEU A 64 1.61 0.65 -3.25
C LEU A 64 0.25 1.19 -2.84
N PHE A 65 -0.18 2.27 -3.48
CA PHE A 65 -1.50 2.87 -3.33
C PHE A 65 -2.40 2.37 -4.45
N HIS A 66 -3.31 1.46 -4.12
CA HIS A 66 -4.20 0.82 -5.09
C HIS A 66 -5.25 1.76 -5.68
N ASN A 67 -5.53 2.88 -5.01
CA ASN A 67 -6.40 3.94 -5.49
C ASN A 67 -6.05 5.26 -4.82
N VAL A 68 -5.71 6.25 -5.62
CA VAL A 68 -5.53 7.65 -5.22
C VAL A 68 -6.60 8.45 -5.96
N ALA A 69 -7.51 9.03 -5.22
CA ALA A 69 -8.55 9.92 -5.77
C ALA A 69 -8.06 11.37 -5.67
N LYS A 70 -8.07 12.08 -6.80
CA LYS A 70 -7.68 13.48 -6.93
C LYS A 70 -8.86 14.29 -7.47
N GLY A 71 -9.14 15.44 -6.87
CA GLY A 71 -10.21 16.30 -7.31
C GLY A 71 -10.10 17.70 -6.71
N GLY A 72 -10.84 18.66 -7.31
CA GLY A 72 -10.91 20.04 -6.81
C GLY A 72 -11.30 21.03 -7.89
N ILE A 73 -11.66 22.24 -7.44
CA ILE A 73 -11.93 23.42 -8.28
C ILE A 73 -11.17 24.59 -7.63
N GLY A 74 -10.13 25.10 -8.29
CA GLY A 74 -9.26 26.14 -7.76
C GLY A 74 -8.27 25.64 -6.70
N ILE A 75 -8.75 25.02 -5.63
CA ILE A 75 -7.94 24.27 -4.67
C ILE A 75 -8.32 22.80 -4.84
N GLY A 76 -7.33 21.97 -5.04
CA GLY A 76 -7.50 20.53 -5.21
C GLY A 76 -6.83 19.74 -4.10
N GLY A 77 -7.21 18.49 -4.00
CA GLY A 77 -6.57 17.53 -3.11
C GLY A 77 -6.55 16.15 -3.70
N ALA A 78 -5.64 15.33 -3.19
CA ALA A 78 -5.65 13.90 -3.44
C ALA A 78 -5.57 13.13 -2.13
N SER A 79 -6.20 11.97 -2.10
CA SER A 79 -6.07 11.04 -1.00
C SER A 79 -6.06 9.60 -1.49
N GLY A 80 -5.28 8.77 -0.83
CA GLY A 80 -5.15 7.36 -1.19
C GLY A 80 -4.87 6.47 0.03
N LYS A 81 -5.23 5.20 -0.12
CA LYS A 81 -4.87 4.14 0.83
C LYS A 81 -4.01 3.11 0.10
N GLY A 82 -3.02 2.59 0.80
CA GLY A 82 -2.06 1.65 0.26
C GLY A 82 -1.46 0.76 1.33
N GLU A 83 -0.50 -0.04 0.93
CA GLU A 83 0.25 -0.93 1.81
C GLU A 83 1.74 -0.84 1.46
N VAL A 84 2.59 -1.02 2.48
CA VAL A 84 4.06 -1.02 2.34
C VAL A 84 4.56 -2.45 2.35
N PHE A 85 5.45 -2.75 1.42
CA PHE A 85 6.07 -4.06 1.25
C PHE A 85 7.57 -3.98 1.47
N GLN A 86 8.11 -5.01 2.11
CA GLN A 86 9.54 -5.27 2.19
C GLN A 86 9.77 -6.78 2.17
N SER A 87 10.76 -7.23 1.42
CA SER A 87 11.09 -8.66 1.29
C SER A 87 9.89 -9.54 0.91
N GLY A 88 8.96 -9.01 0.09
CA GLY A 88 7.77 -9.74 -0.37
C GLY A 88 6.60 -9.77 0.60
N GLN A 89 6.75 -9.26 1.81
CA GLN A 89 5.73 -9.23 2.86
C GLN A 89 5.20 -7.81 3.07
N VAL A 90 3.94 -7.69 3.47
CA VAL A 90 3.34 -6.42 3.87
C VAL A 90 3.78 -6.06 5.29
N LEU A 91 4.34 -4.86 5.45
CA LEU A 91 4.70 -4.32 6.77
C LEU A 91 3.51 -3.65 7.46
N GLY A 92 2.62 -3.05 6.69
CA GLY A 92 1.50 -2.28 7.26
C GLY A 92 0.75 -1.47 6.21
N SER A 93 -0.24 -0.72 6.68
CA SER A 93 -1.04 0.18 5.86
C SER A 93 -0.39 1.56 5.74
N ALA A 94 -0.55 2.18 4.57
CA ALA A 94 -0.14 3.56 4.34
C ALA A 94 -1.32 4.41 3.87
N SER A 95 -1.30 5.68 4.20
CA SER A 95 -2.22 6.66 3.61
C SER A 95 -1.46 7.84 3.01
N LEU A 96 -1.98 8.35 1.92
CA LEU A 96 -1.48 9.48 1.16
C LEU A 96 -2.48 10.62 1.24
N LYS A 97 -1.99 11.83 1.48
CA LYS A 97 -2.74 13.07 1.36
C LYS A 97 -1.91 14.09 0.59
N GLN A 98 -2.55 14.82 -0.31
CA GLN A 98 -1.93 15.90 -1.09
C GLN A 98 -2.88 17.10 -1.14
N ILE A 99 -2.31 18.30 -1.01
CA ILE A 99 -3.01 19.54 -1.31
C ILE A 99 -2.34 20.11 -2.56
N SER A 100 -3.13 20.44 -3.57
CA SER A 100 -2.66 21.04 -4.80
C SER A 100 -3.41 22.34 -5.09
N PHE A 101 -2.67 23.35 -5.57
CA PHE A 101 -3.23 24.61 -6.04
C PHE A 101 -3.14 24.61 -7.57
N GLY A 102 -4.25 24.91 -8.24
CA GLY A 102 -4.26 25.02 -9.70
C GLY A 102 -5.65 24.83 -10.29
N PHE A 103 -5.80 25.22 -11.54
CA PHE A 103 -7.02 25.04 -12.33
C PHE A 103 -7.13 23.56 -12.73
N GLN A 104 -7.74 22.75 -11.88
CA GLN A 104 -8.07 21.37 -12.21
C GLN A 104 -9.59 21.22 -12.16
N PHE A 105 -10.18 20.96 -13.32
CA PHE A 105 -11.60 20.63 -13.43
C PHE A 105 -11.74 19.12 -13.50
N GLY A 106 -12.44 18.52 -12.52
CA GLY A 106 -12.80 17.12 -12.55
C GLY A 106 -12.13 16.27 -11.49
N GLY A 107 -12.61 15.04 -11.35
CA GLY A 107 -12.06 14.01 -10.49
C GLY A 107 -11.26 13.00 -11.32
N GLN A 108 -10.10 12.63 -10.84
CA GLN A 108 -9.26 11.57 -11.42
C GLN A 108 -8.94 10.53 -10.35
N ALA A 109 -8.84 9.27 -10.76
CA ALA A 109 -8.37 8.21 -9.90
C ALA A 109 -7.22 7.48 -10.62
N PHE A 110 -6.14 7.24 -9.87
CA PHE A 110 -4.95 6.56 -10.37
C PHE A 110 -4.39 5.63 -9.28
N ARG A 111 -3.48 4.77 -9.68
CA ARG A 111 -2.66 3.96 -8.76
C ARG A 111 -1.27 4.56 -8.72
N GLU A 112 -0.62 4.43 -7.58
CA GLU A 112 0.74 4.93 -7.38
C GLU A 112 1.60 3.87 -6.71
N ILE A 113 2.83 3.69 -7.19
CA ILE A 113 3.84 2.86 -6.55
C ILE A 113 5.09 3.71 -6.31
N ILE A 114 5.65 3.59 -5.11
CA ILE A 114 6.87 4.27 -4.67
C ILE A 114 7.87 3.17 -4.33
N PHE A 115 8.92 3.03 -5.11
CA PHE A 115 10.02 2.13 -4.81
C PHE A 115 11.05 2.81 -3.91
N PHE A 116 11.53 2.12 -2.90
CA PHE A 116 12.58 2.54 -1.99
C PHE A 116 13.89 1.85 -2.39
N LYS A 117 14.94 2.66 -2.64
CA LYS A 117 16.22 2.13 -3.12
C LYS A 117 16.91 1.30 -2.04
N GLU A 118 17.02 1.84 -0.85
CA GLU A 118 17.72 1.25 0.27
C GLU A 118 16.81 1.09 1.49
N LYS A 119 17.29 0.33 2.49
CA LYS A 119 16.56 0.11 3.74
C LYS A 119 16.24 1.42 4.46
N GLN A 120 17.19 2.35 4.50
CA GLN A 120 16.99 3.67 5.12
C GLN A 120 15.84 4.46 4.49
N ASP A 121 15.57 4.27 3.18
CA ASP A 121 14.47 4.95 2.50
C ASP A 121 13.12 4.34 2.90
N THR A 122 13.07 3.02 3.06
CA THR A 122 11.90 2.31 3.62
C THR A 122 11.65 2.75 5.07
N ASP A 123 12.68 2.78 5.90
CA ASP A 123 12.59 3.18 7.32
C ASP A 123 12.06 4.63 7.42
N ARG A 124 12.65 5.56 6.68
CA ARG A 124 12.22 6.97 6.64
C ARG A 124 10.75 7.13 6.27
N PHE A 125 10.26 6.30 5.34
CA PHE A 125 8.85 6.30 4.96
C PHE A 125 7.95 5.75 6.08
N THR A 126 8.33 4.64 6.71
CA THR A 126 7.54 3.99 7.76
C THR A 126 7.55 4.73 9.09
N GLU A 127 8.58 5.54 9.35
CA GLU A 127 8.65 6.44 10.50
C GLU A 127 7.78 7.71 10.35
N GLY A 128 7.18 7.90 9.17
CA GLY A 128 6.29 9.04 8.91
C GLY A 128 7.01 10.36 8.63
N HIS A 129 8.33 10.34 8.40
CA HIS A 129 9.16 11.49 8.09
C HIS A 129 9.35 11.70 6.58
N PHE A 130 8.39 11.24 5.78
CA PHE A 130 8.49 11.29 4.34
C PHE A 130 7.40 12.15 3.71
N GLU A 131 7.83 13.12 2.90
CA GLU A 131 6.96 13.93 2.06
C GLU A 131 7.68 14.26 0.75
N PHE A 132 6.90 14.45 -0.31
CA PHE A 132 7.44 14.96 -1.57
C PHE A 132 7.49 16.49 -1.57
N GLY A 133 8.63 17.03 -1.97
CA GLY A 133 8.75 18.47 -2.22
C GLY A 133 7.74 18.95 -3.26
N ALA A 134 7.42 20.24 -3.24
CA ALA A 134 6.38 20.85 -4.10
C ALA A 134 6.61 20.64 -5.61
N GLN A 135 7.86 20.46 -6.04
CA GLN A 135 8.25 20.26 -7.44
C GLN A 135 8.39 18.78 -7.84
N ALA A 136 8.11 17.84 -6.92
CA ALA A 136 8.25 16.43 -7.23
C ALA A 136 7.22 15.99 -8.28
N SER A 137 7.70 15.19 -9.22
CA SER A 137 6.89 14.53 -10.25
C SER A 137 7.20 13.04 -10.32
N ALA A 138 6.22 12.26 -10.76
CA ALA A 138 6.42 10.84 -11.02
C ALA A 138 7.41 10.64 -12.16
N VAL A 139 8.12 9.50 -12.11
CA VAL A 139 9.10 9.16 -13.14
C VAL A 139 8.39 8.92 -14.47
N LEU A 140 8.89 9.58 -15.51
CA LEU A 140 8.49 9.34 -16.87
C LEU A 140 9.21 8.09 -17.39
N ILE A 141 8.47 7.02 -17.63
CA ILE A 141 9.04 5.84 -18.27
C ILE A 141 9.24 6.13 -19.77
N LYS A 142 10.47 6.40 -20.13
CA LYS A 142 10.93 6.38 -21.53
C LYS A 142 11.80 5.14 -21.74
N GLN A 143 11.71 4.52 -22.90
CA GLN A 143 12.64 3.46 -23.27
C GLN A 143 14.09 3.95 -23.10
N GLY A 144 14.91 3.19 -22.37
CA GLY A 144 16.31 3.52 -22.12
C GLY A 144 16.62 4.35 -20.86
N VAL A 145 15.64 4.69 -20.03
CA VAL A 145 15.92 5.25 -18.70
C VAL A 145 16.47 4.15 -17.80
N SER A 146 17.70 4.34 -17.28
CA SER A 146 18.28 3.40 -16.33
C SER A 146 17.57 3.48 -14.98
N VAL A 147 17.52 2.38 -14.24
CA VAL A 147 16.95 2.32 -12.89
C VAL A 147 17.58 3.37 -11.98
N GLU A 148 18.92 3.51 -12.05
CA GLU A 148 19.66 4.49 -11.27
C GLU A 148 19.19 5.94 -11.50
N THR A 149 18.93 6.30 -12.76
CA THR A 149 18.51 7.67 -13.12
C THR A 149 17.08 7.98 -12.68
N ALA A 150 16.26 6.94 -12.49
CA ALA A 150 14.86 7.11 -12.05
C ALA A 150 14.73 7.39 -10.56
N TYR A 151 15.72 7.02 -9.75
CA TYR A 151 15.69 7.33 -8.32
C TYR A 151 16.07 8.78 -8.05
N SER A 152 15.25 9.45 -7.26
CA SER A 152 15.51 10.78 -6.71
C SER A 152 15.34 10.74 -5.19
N ASN A 153 16.36 11.14 -4.45
CA ASN A 153 16.38 11.10 -2.98
C ASN A 153 15.99 9.72 -2.39
N GLY A 154 16.48 8.63 -3.03
CA GLY A 154 16.25 7.26 -2.59
C GLY A 154 14.90 6.67 -3.01
N VAL A 155 14.07 7.38 -3.77
CA VAL A 155 12.77 6.88 -4.21
C VAL A 155 12.54 7.04 -5.71
N ALA A 156 11.82 6.09 -6.31
CA ALA A 156 11.31 6.19 -7.67
C ALA A 156 9.77 5.99 -7.65
N VAL A 157 9.03 6.92 -8.25
CA VAL A 157 7.58 6.94 -8.18
C VAL A 157 6.96 6.75 -9.56
N PHE A 158 6.02 5.84 -9.67
CA PHE A 158 5.27 5.60 -10.89
C PHE A 158 3.78 5.66 -10.62
N THR A 159 3.04 6.22 -11.58
CA THR A 159 1.60 6.34 -11.51
C THR A 159 0.94 5.63 -12.69
N MET A 160 -0.25 5.07 -12.45
CA MET A 160 -1.04 4.33 -13.43
C MET A 160 -2.50 4.78 -13.39
N ALA A 161 -3.01 5.29 -14.50
CA ALA A 161 -4.44 5.50 -14.70
C ALA A 161 -5.14 4.20 -15.18
N LYS A 162 -6.46 4.22 -15.31
CA LYS A 162 -7.24 3.06 -15.79
C LYS A 162 -6.86 2.56 -17.21
N GLY A 163 -6.14 3.34 -17.99
CA GLY A 163 -5.73 3.00 -19.37
C GLY A 163 -4.24 2.67 -19.54
N GLY A 164 -3.46 2.64 -18.47
CA GLY A 164 -2.02 2.39 -18.53
C GLY A 164 -1.22 3.39 -17.70
N LEU A 165 0.11 3.41 -17.87
CA LEU A 165 0.99 4.34 -17.15
C LEU A 165 0.63 5.79 -17.46
N MET A 166 0.65 6.62 -16.42
CA MET A 166 0.55 8.07 -16.57
C MET A 166 1.94 8.64 -16.79
N TYR A 167 2.08 9.44 -17.83
CA TYR A 167 3.38 10.04 -18.21
C TYR A 167 3.69 11.34 -17.46
N GLU A 168 2.71 11.96 -16.85
CA GLU A 168 2.89 13.16 -16.02
C GLU A 168 1.88 13.16 -14.87
N ALA A 169 2.36 12.83 -13.68
CA ALA A 169 1.61 13.03 -12.46
C ALA A 169 2.42 13.92 -11.52
N SER A 170 1.89 15.09 -11.19
CA SER A 170 2.44 15.89 -10.10
C SER A 170 2.14 15.20 -8.78
N ILE A 171 3.18 14.80 -8.08
CA ILE A 171 3.16 14.21 -6.74
C ILE A 171 3.66 15.19 -5.68
N GLY A 172 3.99 16.43 -6.08
CA GLY A 172 4.48 17.46 -5.19
C GLY A 172 3.52 17.76 -4.05
N GLY A 173 4.05 17.88 -2.84
CA GLY A 173 3.27 18.13 -1.63
C GLY A 173 2.50 16.94 -1.08
N GLN A 174 2.76 15.71 -1.57
CA GLN A 174 2.20 14.51 -0.96
C GLN A 174 2.84 14.25 0.40
N LYS A 175 1.99 13.99 1.39
CA LYS A 175 2.35 13.57 2.75
C LYS A 175 1.83 12.18 3.00
N PHE A 176 2.61 11.39 3.71
CA PHE A 176 2.32 10.00 3.99
C PHE A 176 2.19 9.75 5.48
N SER A 177 1.39 8.76 5.83
CA SER A 177 1.37 8.19 7.17
C SER A 177 1.36 6.66 7.05
N PHE A 178 2.02 6.00 7.99
CA PHE A 178 2.15 4.57 8.06
C PHE A 178 1.60 4.03 9.38
N LYS A 179 0.99 2.86 9.32
CA LYS A 179 0.54 2.09 10.49
C LYS A 179 0.95 0.63 10.28
N PRO A 180 1.85 0.07 11.12
CA PRO A 180 2.24 -1.32 11.00
C PRO A 180 1.03 -2.25 11.21
N TYR A 181 1.10 -3.44 10.63
CA TYR A 181 0.24 -4.55 11.01
C TYR A 181 0.89 -5.34 12.14
N ASP A 182 0.04 -5.83 13.03
CA ASP A 182 0.44 -6.68 14.15
C ASP A 182 0.83 -8.08 13.66
#